data_33a2e7e50191ce49c74604d11da0f7d9
#
_entry.id   33a2e7e50191ce49c74604d11da0f7d9
#
_cell.length_a   1.000
_cell.length_b   1.000
_cell.length_c   1.000
_cell.angle_alpha   90.00
_cell.angle_beta   90.00
_cell.angle_gamma   90.00
#
_symmetry.space_group_name_H-M   'P 1'
#
loop_
_entity.id
_entity.type
_entity.pdbx_description
1 polymer ?
#
loop_
_entity_poly.entity_id
_entity_poly.type
_entity_poly.pdbx_seq_one_letter_code
_entity_poly.pdbx_strand_id
1 'polypeptide(L)' 'VGSEMCIRDRKNRDPKQQETIRKAKELLMTRNNMSEEEAHRYLQKSSMDSGTNMVETAEMVLSIMAE' A
#
# COMPACT_ATOMS: atom_id res chain seq x y z
N VAL A 1 13.22 -22.06 7.52
CA VAL A 1 12.65 -21.52 7.37
C VAL A 1 12.50 -20.55 6.41
N GLY A 2 11.70 -20.76 5.66
CA GLY A 2 11.50 -19.88 4.66
C GLY A 2 11.41 -18.53 5.07
N SER A 3 10.95 -18.38 6.13
CA SER A 3 10.79 -17.05 6.54
C SER A 3 12.02 -16.29 6.40
N GLU A 4 13.06 -16.85 6.67
CA GLU A 4 14.16 -16.10 6.63
C GLU A 4 14.51 -15.68 5.35
N MET A 5 14.17 -16.34 4.42
CA MET A 5 14.54 -15.94 3.21
C MET A 5 14.12 -14.64 2.94
N CYS A 6 13.06 -14.28 3.35
CA CYS A 6 12.56 -13.00 3.03
C CYS A 6 13.49 -12.00 3.51
N ILE A 7 14.21 -12.34 4.44
CA ILE A 7 15.06 -11.42 4.94
C ILE A 7 15.92 -10.75 4.00
N ARG A 8 16.56 -11.37 3.13
CA ARG A 8 17.41 -10.73 2.30
C ARG A 8 16.76 -9.74 1.50
N ASP A 9 15.58 -9.94 1.18
CA ASP A 9 14.93 -9.00 0.36
C ASP A 9 14.79 -7.71 0.97
N ARG A 10 14.80 -7.65 2.21
CA ARG A 10 14.56 -6.45 2.78
C ARG A 10 15.50 -5.45 2.40
N LYS A 11 16.57 -5.73 1.95
CA LYS A 11 17.46 -4.75 1.54
C LYS A 11 16.82 -3.83 0.58
N ASN A 12 16.06 -4.30 -0.33
CA ASN A 12 15.44 -3.46 -1.30
C ASN A 12 14.09 -2.99 -0.88
N ARG A 13 13.49 -3.60 0.10
CA ARG A 13 12.21 -3.19 0.50
C ARG A 13 12.22 -2.50 1.79
N ASP A 14 11.58 -1.41 1.87
CA ASP A 14 11.50 -0.68 3.10
C ASP A 14 10.28 -1.15 3.85
N PRO A 15 10.40 -1.64 5.05
CA PRO A 15 9.24 -2.07 5.81
C PRO A 15 8.23 -0.96 5.98
N LYS A 16 8.68 0.27 6.10
CA LYS A 16 7.77 1.36 6.25
C LYS A 16 6.92 1.52 5.02
N GLN A 17 7.48 1.40 3.86
CA GLN A 17 6.73 1.56 2.64
C GLN A 17 5.67 0.49 2.54
N GLN A 18 6.01 -0.73 2.88
CA GLN A 18 5.03 -1.79 2.82
C GLN A 18 3.91 -1.56 3.81
N GLU A 19 4.27 -1.09 4.97
CA GLU A 19 3.27 -0.85 5.97
C GLU A 19 2.32 0.25 5.52
N THR A 20 2.84 1.29 4.92
CA THR A 20 2.01 2.38 4.44
C THR A 20 0.99 1.87 3.42
N ILE A 21 1.46 1.07 2.48
CA ILE A 21 0.57 0.55 1.46
C ILE A 21 -0.48 -0.35 2.10
N ARG A 22 -0.08 -1.15 3.06
CA ARG A 22 -1.02 -2.05 3.70
C ARG A 22 -2.09 -1.26 4.45
N LYS A 23 -1.70 -0.22 5.17
CA LYS A 23 -2.66 0.57 5.89
C LYS A 23 -3.64 1.23 4.93
N ALA A 24 -3.15 1.74 3.83
CA ALA A 24 -4.03 2.37 2.86
C ALA A 24 -5.01 1.35 2.31
N LYS A 25 -4.53 0.15 2.04
CA LYS A 25 -5.42 -0.88 1.53
C LYS A 25 -6.50 -1.19 2.56
N GLU A 26 -6.10 -1.31 3.81
CA GLU A 26 -7.08 -1.61 4.84
C GLU A 26 -8.13 -0.51 4.93
N LEU A 27 -7.71 0.72 4.85
CA LEU A 27 -8.65 1.81 4.90
C LEU A 27 -9.64 1.73 3.74
N LEU A 28 -9.14 1.47 2.56
CA LEU A 28 -10.00 1.36 1.41
C LEU A 28 -10.99 0.22 1.58
N MET A 29 -10.50 -0.90 2.11
CA MET A 29 -11.36 -2.04 2.29
C MET A 29 -12.47 -1.74 3.31
N THR A 30 -12.12 -1.04 4.34
CA THR A 30 -13.09 -0.73 5.37
C THR A 30 -14.03 0.39 4.97
N ARG A 31 -13.49 1.43 4.41
CA ARG A 31 -14.33 2.57 4.09
C ARG A 31 -15.12 2.41 2.81
N ASN A 32 -14.49 1.82 1.80
CA ASN A 32 -15.15 1.67 0.52
C ASN A 32 -15.65 0.26 0.28
N ASN A 33 -15.54 -0.60 1.29
CA ASN A 33 -16.01 -1.95 1.10
C ASN A 33 -15.35 -2.62 -0.09
N MET A 34 -14.10 -2.37 -0.30
CA MET A 34 -13.39 -2.99 -1.39
C MET A 34 -12.69 -4.24 -0.90
N SER A 35 -12.43 -5.17 -1.81
CA SER A 35 -11.66 -6.32 -1.43
C SER A 35 -10.19 -5.93 -1.52
N GLU A 36 -9.34 -6.75 -0.98
CA GLU A 36 -7.93 -6.45 -0.96
C GLU A 36 -7.42 -6.24 -2.38
N GLU A 37 -7.86 -7.05 -3.30
CA GLU A 37 -7.45 -6.92 -4.66
C GLU A 37 -7.88 -5.59 -5.24
N GLU A 38 -9.09 -5.20 -4.97
CA GLU A 38 -9.58 -3.95 -5.49
C GLU A 38 -8.84 -2.77 -4.87
N ALA A 39 -8.56 -2.83 -3.59
CA ALA A 39 -7.82 -1.77 -2.95
C ALA A 39 -6.43 -1.63 -3.55
N HIS A 40 -5.79 -2.77 -3.78
CA HIS A 40 -4.46 -2.74 -4.37
C HIS A 40 -4.53 -2.13 -5.77
N ARG A 41 -5.52 -2.52 -6.54
CA ARG A 41 -5.66 -2.00 -7.88
C ARG A 41 -5.95 -0.50 -7.85
N TYR A 42 -6.75 -0.09 -6.92
CA TYR A 42 -7.05 1.32 -6.80
C TYR A 42 -5.77 2.11 -6.56
N LEU A 43 -4.93 1.63 -5.63
CA LEU A 43 -3.70 2.32 -5.34
C LEU A 43 -2.78 2.34 -6.56
N GLN A 44 -2.71 1.22 -7.25
CA GLN A 44 -1.85 1.13 -8.40
C GLN A 44 -2.33 2.08 -9.50
N LYS A 45 -3.61 2.09 -9.75
CA LYS A 45 -4.14 2.93 -10.79
C LYS A 45 -3.94 4.40 -10.44
N SER A 46 -4.20 4.77 -9.19
CA SER A 46 -4.03 6.13 -8.77
C SER A 46 -2.59 6.57 -8.91
N SER A 47 -1.66 5.70 -8.56
CA SER A 47 -0.27 6.07 -8.65
C SER A 47 0.12 6.29 -10.09
N MET A 48 -0.38 5.48 -10.98
CA MET A 48 -0.05 5.65 -12.39
C MET A 48 -0.70 6.91 -12.92
N ASP A 49 -1.90 7.19 -12.49
CA ASP A 49 -2.60 8.35 -12.97
C ASP A 49 -1.90 9.63 -12.52
N SER A 50 -1.41 9.64 -11.31
CA SER A 50 -0.73 10.81 -10.80
C SER A 50 0.74 10.83 -11.16
N GLY A 51 1.26 9.73 -11.64
CA GLY A 51 2.67 9.69 -11.94
C GLY A 51 3.52 9.58 -10.70
N THR A 52 2.98 8.99 -9.65
CA THR A 52 3.73 8.86 -8.41
C THR A 52 3.86 7.40 -8.07
N ASN A 53 4.49 7.13 -6.94
CA ASN A 53 4.66 5.75 -6.51
C ASN A 53 3.46 5.28 -5.72
N MET A 54 3.33 4.00 -5.59
CA MET A 54 2.24 3.46 -4.79
C MET A 54 2.37 3.94 -3.35
N VAL A 55 3.57 4.08 -2.87
CA VAL A 55 3.77 4.51 -1.50
C VAL A 55 3.24 5.93 -1.33
N GLU A 56 3.55 6.79 -2.27
CA GLU A 56 3.07 8.16 -2.18
C GLU A 56 1.56 8.20 -2.26
N THR A 57 0.99 7.40 -3.15
CA THR A 57 -0.45 7.34 -3.26
C THR A 57 -1.05 6.83 -1.96
N ALA A 58 -0.43 5.81 -1.37
CA ALA A 58 -0.92 5.27 -0.12
C ALA A 58 -0.88 6.33 0.97
N GLU A 59 0.19 7.11 0.99
CA GLU A 59 0.28 8.14 2.00
C GLU A 59 -0.83 9.18 1.81
N MET A 60 -1.13 9.50 0.58
CA MET A 60 -2.18 10.46 0.31
C MET A 60 -3.51 9.89 0.78
N VAL A 61 -3.76 8.62 0.50
CA VAL A 61 -5.00 8.00 0.92
C VAL A 61 -5.08 8.04 2.45
N LEU A 62 -3.99 7.71 3.11
CA LEU A 62 -3.99 7.71 4.56
C LEU A 62 -4.24 9.14 5.09
N SER A 63 -3.66 10.11 4.43
CA SER A 63 -3.83 11.47 4.89
C SER A 63 -5.27 11.94 4.71
N ILE A 64 -5.90 11.53 3.65
CA ILE A 64 -7.26 11.94 3.40
C ILE A 64 -8.26 11.15 4.21
N MET A 65 -8.09 9.85 4.25
CA MET A 65 -9.06 9.01 4.91
C MET A 65 -8.80 8.75 6.36
N ALA A 66 -7.58 8.69 6.75
CA ALA A 66 -7.29 8.42 8.12
C ALA A 66 -7.44 9.69 8.90
N GLU A 67 -8.51 9.99 9.36
CA GLU A 67 -8.69 11.16 10.09
C GLU A 67 -8.70 10.98 11.38
#